data_215e4e403e05b2f70bfc8979ee111e9f
#
_entry.id   215e4e403e05b2f70bfc8979ee111e9f
#
_cell.length_a   1.000
_cell.length_b   1.000
_cell.length_c   1.000
_cell.angle_alpha   90.00
_cell.angle_beta   90.00
_cell.angle_gamma   90.00
#
_symmetry.space_group_name_H-M   'P 1'
#
loop_
_entity.id
_entity.type
_entity.pdbx_description
1 polymer ?
#
loop_
_entity_poly.entity_id
_entity_poly.type
_entity_poly.pdbx_seq_one_letter_code
_entity_poly.pdbx_strand_id
1 'polypeptide(L)'
;GAGYVFWGGREGYQCLWNTDMKREVDHLAKFMHMAVDYAKEIGFTGHFYFEPKPREPMKHQYDFDSATCINFLRTYGLEKHVKMNIETNHATLAGHEMQHELEYAGMQGFLGSIDANTGDTLVGWDTDQFPTNIYLTSQIMYSILKYGGLAPGGVNFDAKVRRESFEPVDLFHAHIGPHRRRDLEAAGEGVHAADVGVEE
;
A
#
# COMPACT_ATOMS: atom_id res chain seq x y z
N GLY A 1 16.72 9.34 4.67
CA GLY A 1 16.47 8.01 5.18
C GLY A 1 15.44 7.27 4.34
N ALA A 2 15.54 5.95 4.34
CA ALA A 2 14.53 5.09 3.73
C ALA A 2 13.30 4.99 4.64
N GLY A 3 12.15 4.66 4.08
CA GLY A 3 10.99 4.24 4.86
C GLY A 3 11.10 2.77 5.29
N TYR A 4 10.38 2.41 6.33
CA TYR A 4 10.22 1.03 6.77
C TYR A 4 8.74 0.63 6.67
N VAL A 5 8.47 -0.45 5.95
CA VAL A 5 7.11 -0.97 5.77
C VAL A 5 6.87 -2.13 6.71
N PHE A 6 5.84 -2.04 7.54
CA PHE A 6 5.30 -3.18 8.28
C PHE A 6 4.35 -3.93 7.34
N TRP A 7 4.79 -5.08 6.90
CA TRP A 7 4.00 -6.02 6.12
C TRP A 7 4.07 -7.40 6.75
N GLY A 8 2.92 -8.03 6.94
CA GLY A 8 2.87 -9.37 7.53
C GLY A 8 3.53 -9.50 8.90
N GLY A 9 3.63 -8.39 9.65
CA GLY A 9 4.30 -8.39 10.98
C GLY A 9 3.61 -9.28 12.00
N ARG A 10 2.35 -9.56 11.80
CA ARG A 10 1.60 -10.62 12.48
C ARG A 10 0.65 -11.26 11.49
N GLU A 11 0.92 -12.49 11.11
CA GLU A 11 0.04 -13.29 10.25
C GLU A 11 -1.31 -13.52 10.95
N GLY A 12 -2.35 -13.63 10.17
CA GLY A 12 -3.70 -13.84 10.64
C GLY A 12 -4.00 -15.27 11.13
N TYR A 13 -5.19 -15.75 10.88
CA TYR A 13 -5.64 -17.07 11.37
C TYR A 13 -6.51 -17.79 10.35
N GLN A 14 -6.63 -19.11 10.51
CA GLN A 14 -7.52 -19.96 9.72
C GLN A 14 -8.88 -20.13 10.39
N CYS A 15 -8.91 -20.34 11.70
CA CYS A 15 -10.13 -20.46 12.47
C CYS A 15 -9.96 -19.96 13.91
N LEU A 16 -11.07 -19.58 14.53
CA LEU A 16 -11.07 -19.00 15.88
C LEU A 16 -10.99 -20.02 17.01
N TRP A 17 -11.08 -21.32 16.73
CA TRP A 17 -11.03 -22.35 17.78
C TRP A 17 -9.69 -22.41 18.53
N ASN A 18 -8.62 -22.01 17.87
CA ASN A 18 -7.26 -22.02 18.41
C ASN A 18 -6.59 -20.65 18.39
N THR A 19 -7.38 -19.58 18.25
CA THR A 19 -6.86 -18.23 18.09
C THR A 19 -7.49 -17.27 19.09
N ASP A 20 -6.65 -16.64 19.88
CA ASP A 20 -7.02 -15.49 20.71
C ASP A 20 -6.72 -14.21 19.88
N MET A 21 -7.73 -13.77 19.14
CA MET A 21 -7.62 -12.62 18.23
C MET A 21 -7.16 -11.35 18.98
N LYS A 22 -7.69 -11.11 20.17
CA LYS A 22 -7.30 -9.92 20.94
C LYS A 22 -5.81 -9.93 21.28
N ARG A 23 -5.33 -11.06 21.78
CA ARG A 23 -3.92 -11.25 22.11
C ARG A 23 -3.02 -11.06 20.89
N GLU A 24 -3.42 -11.59 19.73
CA GLU A 24 -2.66 -11.48 18.50
C GLU A 24 -2.55 -10.02 18.02
N VAL A 25 -3.66 -9.28 18.06
CA VAL A 25 -3.69 -7.87 17.67
C VAL A 25 -2.92 -7.00 18.69
N ASP A 26 -3.01 -7.29 20.01
CA ASP A 26 -2.20 -6.64 21.04
C ASP A 26 -0.69 -6.87 20.79
N HIS A 27 -0.30 -8.06 20.34
CA HIS A 27 1.10 -8.39 20.03
C HIS A 27 1.59 -7.63 18.78
N LEU A 28 0.77 -7.48 17.75
CA LEU A 28 1.08 -6.64 16.59
C LEU A 28 1.33 -5.19 17.03
N ALA A 29 0.45 -4.64 17.85
CA ALA A 29 0.61 -3.29 18.36
C ALA A 29 1.88 -3.13 19.21
N LYS A 30 2.16 -4.10 20.08
CA LYS A 30 3.40 -4.13 20.88
C LYS A 30 4.64 -4.14 19.99
N PHE A 31 4.64 -4.95 18.93
CA PHE A 31 5.75 -5.00 17.98
C PHE A 31 5.99 -3.63 17.31
N MET A 32 4.91 -2.98 16.84
CA MET A 32 5.02 -1.67 16.20
C MET A 32 5.50 -0.58 17.17
N HIS A 33 5.00 -0.58 18.42
CA HIS A 33 5.50 0.33 19.44
C HIS A 33 6.99 0.12 19.74
N MET A 34 7.43 -1.13 19.88
CA MET A 34 8.86 -1.45 20.07
C MET A 34 9.70 -0.92 18.92
N ALA A 35 9.24 -1.03 17.66
CA ALA A 35 9.97 -0.50 16.51
C ALA A 35 10.03 1.04 16.53
N VAL A 36 8.92 1.71 16.86
CA VAL A 36 8.87 3.18 16.99
C VAL A 36 9.80 3.67 18.11
N ASP A 37 9.83 3.00 19.24
CA ASP A 37 10.69 3.38 20.37
C ASP A 37 12.18 3.12 20.07
N TYR A 38 12.48 1.98 19.46
CA TYR A 38 13.85 1.69 19.01
C TYR A 38 14.34 2.67 17.95
N ALA A 39 13.46 3.07 17.02
CA ALA A 39 13.79 4.09 16.02
C ALA A 39 14.22 5.42 16.66
N LYS A 40 13.52 5.85 17.72
CA LYS A 40 13.90 7.05 18.50
C LYS A 40 15.25 6.87 19.16
N GLU A 41 15.51 5.71 19.76
CA GLU A 41 16.76 5.39 20.45
C GLU A 41 17.98 5.48 19.52
N ILE A 42 17.85 4.94 18.30
CA ILE A 42 18.96 4.94 17.32
C ILE A 42 19.01 6.19 16.43
N GLY A 43 18.09 7.15 16.60
CA GLY A 43 18.02 8.35 15.76
C GLY A 43 17.59 8.07 14.32
N PHE A 44 16.74 7.08 14.10
CA PHE A 44 16.18 6.79 12.77
C PHE A 44 15.31 7.95 12.28
N THR A 45 15.61 8.47 11.09
CA THR A 45 14.92 9.63 10.49
C THR A 45 13.97 9.25 9.38
N GLY A 46 13.82 7.97 9.10
CA GLY A 46 12.89 7.46 8.09
C GLY A 46 11.43 7.45 8.58
N HIS A 47 10.55 6.99 7.73
CA HIS A 47 9.13 6.91 8.01
C HIS A 47 8.68 5.46 8.15
N PHE A 48 7.66 5.25 8.97
CA PHE A 48 7.00 3.97 9.10
C PHE A 48 5.72 3.94 8.26
N TYR A 49 5.52 2.81 7.59
CA TYR A 49 4.33 2.52 6.81
C TYR A 49 3.73 1.19 7.25
N PHE A 50 2.41 1.09 7.15
CA PHE A 50 1.68 -0.16 7.35
C PHE A 50 1.02 -0.56 6.04
N GLU A 51 1.24 -1.80 5.62
CA GLU A 51 0.77 -2.31 4.34
C GLU A 51 -0.36 -3.31 4.55
N PRO A 52 -1.58 -2.97 4.09
CA PRO A 52 -2.71 -3.88 4.16
C PRO A 52 -2.54 -5.07 3.23
N LYS A 53 -2.92 -6.25 3.73
CA LYS A 53 -3.07 -7.46 2.92
C LYS A 53 -4.21 -8.33 3.46
N PRO A 54 -5.29 -8.59 2.69
CA PRO A 54 -6.50 -9.22 3.20
C PRO A 54 -6.35 -10.72 3.45
N ARG A 55 -5.46 -11.38 2.74
CA ARG A 55 -5.19 -12.82 2.79
C ARG A 55 -3.76 -13.10 2.37
N GLU A 56 -3.31 -14.31 2.62
CA GLU A 56 -1.93 -14.75 2.46
C GLU A 56 -0.97 -14.13 3.50
N PRO A 57 -0.26 -14.99 4.20
CA PRO A 57 -0.30 -16.47 4.11
C PRO A 57 -1.54 -17.09 4.77
N MET A 58 -2.27 -16.34 5.60
CA MET A 58 -3.45 -16.84 6.29
C MET A 58 -4.74 -16.36 5.65
N LYS A 59 -5.84 -17.07 5.93
CA LYS A 59 -7.17 -16.76 5.37
C LYS A 59 -7.72 -15.42 5.88
N HIS A 60 -7.51 -15.11 7.15
CA HIS A 60 -8.00 -13.92 7.82
C HIS A 60 -6.81 -13.15 8.37
N GLN A 61 -6.35 -12.14 7.63
CA GLN A 61 -5.29 -11.25 8.07
C GLN A 61 -5.84 -10.13 8.97
N TYR A 62 -5.02 -9.67 9.92
CA TYR A 62 -5.41 -8.58 10.83
C TYR A 62 -5.33 -7.20 10.19
N ASP A 63 -4.61 -7.08 9.10
CA ASP A 63 -4.33 -5.87 8.31
C ASP A 63 -5.07 -5.87 6.96
N PHE A 64 -6.37 -6.19 6.99
CA PHE A 64 -7.17 -6.54 5.82
C PHE A 64 -7.19 -5.46 4.72
N ASP A 65 -7.41 -4.20 5.07
CA ASP A 65 -7.53 -3.05 4.18
C ASP A 65 -7.12 -1.75 4.89
N SER A 66 -7.12 -0.64 4.17
CA SER A 66 -6.78 0.67 4.73
C SER A 66 -7.68 1.07 5.91
N ALA A 67 -8.97 0.78 5.84
CA ALA A 67 -9.91 1.12 6.90
C ALA A 67 -9.59 0.35 8.19
N THR A 68 -9.32 -0.94 8.07
CA THR A 68 -8.95 -1.82 9.18
C THR A 68 -7.62 -1.38 9.80
N CYS A 69 -6.61 -1.11 8.97
CA CYS A 69 -5.30 -0.65 9.43
C CYS A 69 -5.36 0.70 10.14
N ILE A 70 -6.09 1.67 9.60
CA ILE A 70 -6.26 2.99 10.21
C ILE A 70 -6.99 2.88 11.55
N ASN A 71 -8.04 2.05 11.63
CA ASN A 71 -8.71 1.78 12.91
C ASN A 71 -7.76 1.17 13.93
N PHE A 72 -6.93 0.20 13.52
CA PHE A 72 -5.90 -0.38 14.38
C PHE A 72 -4.90 0.67 14.87
N LEU A 73 -4.33 1.48 13.96
CA LEU A 73 -3.37 2.52 14.31
C LEU A 73 -3.94 3.51 15.35
N ARG A 74 -5.19 3.94 15.16
CA ARG A 74 -5.88 4.84 16.10
C ARG A 74 -6.16 4.17 17.44
N THR A 75 -6.60 2.92 17.43
CA THR A 75 -6.92 2.15 18.65
C THR A 75 -5.70 2.01 19.56
N TYR A 76 -4.53 1.87 18.98
CA TYR A 76 -3.28 1.65 19.70
C TYR A 76 -2.37 2.88 19.79
N GLY A 77 -2.83 4.07 19.37
CA GLY A 77 -2.08 5.33 19.51
C GLY A 77 -0.85 5.42 18.60
N LEU A 78 -0.89 4.75 17.44
CA LEU A 78 0.19 4.70 16.44
C LEU A 78 -0.04 5.68 15.27
N GLU A 79 -1.16 6.37 15.22
CA GLU A 79 -1.60 7.21 14.10
C GLU A 79 -0.66 8.36 13.77
N LYS A 80 0.17 8.80 14.72
CA LYS A 80 1.15 9.87 14.52
C LYS A 80 2.50 9.37 13.99
N HIS A 81 2.71 8.07 14.00
CA HIS A 81 3.99 7.45 13.70
C HIS A 81 4.00 6.69 12.38
N VAL A 82 2.82 6.25 11.93
CA VAL A 82 2.70 5.30 10.82
C VAL A 82 1.70 5.84 9.80
N LYS A 83 2.07 5.75 8.52
CA LYS A 83 1.19 6.00 7.37
C LYS A 83 0.91 4.69 6.64
N MET A 84 0.11 4.75 5.59
CA MET A 84 -0.20 3.58 4.78
C MET A 84 0.81 3.43 3.64
N ASN A 85 1.20 2.19 3.35
CA ASN A 85 1.77 1.76 2.08
C ASN A 85 0.73 0.88 1.40
N ILE A 86 0.16 1.31 0.30
CA ILE A 86 -1.00 0.62 -0.30
C ILE A 86 -0.56 -0.07 -1.59
N GLU A 87 -0.81 -1.39 -1.65
CA GLU A 87 -0.50 -2.19 -2.82
C GLU A 87 -1.76 -2.45 -3.66
N THR A 88 -1.63 -2.30 -4.97
CA THR A 88 -2.76 -2.47 -5.90
C THR A 88 -3.31 -3.89 -5.88
N ASN A 89 -2.44 -4.91 -5.89
CA ASN A 89 -2.92 -6.29 -5.87
C ASN A 89 -3.59 -6.65 -4.54
N HIS A 90 -3.08 -6.13 -3.43
CA HIS A 90 -3.71 -6.32 -2.12
C HIS A 90 -5.11 -5.69 -2.06
N ALA A 91 -5.31 -4.50 -2.62
CA ALA A 91 -6.64 -3.91 -2.78
C ALA A 91 -7.57 -4.82 -3.57
N THR A 92 -7.10 -5.35 -4.70
CA THR A 92 -7.84 -6.31 -5.55
C THR A 92 -8.23 -7.57 -4.76
N LEU A 93 -7.32 -8.13 -3.98
CA LEU A 93 -7.57 -9.29 -3.13
C LEU A 93 -8.56 -9.01 -2.00
N ALA A 94 -8.64 -7.77 -1.53
CA ALA A 94 -9.63 -7.33 -0.56
C ALA A 94 -11.03 -7.13 -1.17
N GLY A 95 -11.13 -7.17 -2.50
CA GLY A 95 -12.37 -6.88 -3.24
C GLY A 95 -12.59 -5.40 -3.48
N HIS A 96 -11.55 -4.59 -3.35
CA HIS A 96 -11.55 -3.16 -3.59
C HIS A 96 -10.84 -2.80 -4.90
N GLU A 97 -11.20 -1.67 -5.46
CA GLU A 97 -10.34 -1.00 -6.42
C GLU A 97 -9.24 -0.23 -5.67
N MET A 98 -8.06 -0.09 -6.29
CA MET A 98 -6.95 0.66 -5.68
C MET A 98 -7.36 2.09 -5.33
N GLN A 99 -8.18 2.73 -6.18
CA GLN A 99 -8.69 4.08 -5.93
C GLN A 99 -9.48 4.17 -4.63
N HIS A 100 -10.30 3.16 -4.29
CA HIS A 100 -11.02 3.12 -3.01
C HIS A 100 -10.07 3.21 -1.81
N GLU A 101 -9.01 2.41 -1.83
CA GLU A 101 -8.01 2.38 -0.75
C GLU A 101 -7.26 3.72 -0.62
N LEU A 102 -6.88 4.32 -1.76
CA LEU A 102 -6.20 5.61 -1.79
C LEU A 102 -7.11 6.75 -1.31
N GLU A 103 -8.36 6.78 -1.75
CA GLU A 103 -9.34 7.77 -1.33
C GLU A 103 -9.60 7.68 0.18
N TYR A 104 -9.77 6.45 0.69
CA TYR A 104 -9.99 6.25 2.11
C TYR A 104 -8.78 6.69 2.95
N ALA A 105 -7.58 6.28 2.58
CA ALA A 105 -6.35 6.69 3.27
C ALA A 105 -6.08 8.19 3.15
N GLY A 106 -6.32 8.76 1.97
CA GLY A 106 -6.13 10.18 1.69
C GLY A 106 -7.06 11.07 2.53
N MET A 107 -8.36 10.82 2.52
CA MET A 107 -9.33 11.61 3.31
C MET A 107 -9.09 11.51 4.82
N GLN A 108 -8.46 10.44 5.30
CA GLN A 108 -8.11 10.24 6.69
C GLN A 108 -6.71 10.80 7.04
N GLY A 109 -5.95 11.30 6.06
CA GLY A 109 -4.60 11.84 6.25
C GLY A 109 -3.53 10.76 6.48
N PHE A 110 -3.77 9.52 6.02
CA PHE A 110 -2.85 8.39 6.21
C PHE A 110 -2.11 7.97 4.94
N LEU A 111 -2.39 8.57 3.78
CA LEU A 111 -1.68 8.24 2.55
C LEU A 111 -0.18 8.52 2.71
N GLY A 112 0.66 7.57 2.37
CA GLY A 112 2.11 7.68 2.57
C GLY A 112 2.93 7.15 1.40
N SER A 113 2.72 5.91 1.00
CA SER A 113 3.46 5.24 -0.08
C SER A 113 2.53 4.27 -0.81
N ILE A 114 2.93 3.83 -1.97
CA ILE A 114 2.23 2.77 -2.69
C ILE A 114 3.21 1.75 -3.28
N ASP A 115 2.75 0.51 -3.36
CA ASP A 115 3.37 -0.54 -4.17
C ASP A 115 2.51 -0.77 -5.42
N ALA A 116 3.11 -0.37 -6.55
CA ALA A 116 2.45 -0.41 -7.82
C ALA A 116 2.67 -1.76 -8.50
N ASN A 117 1.60 -2.49 -8.58
CA ASN A 117 1.51 -3.72 -9.35
C ASN A 117 0.08 -3.89 -9.87
N THR A 118 -0.26 -5.06 -10.29
CA THR A 118 -1.63 -5.47 -10.59
C THR A 118 -1.77 -6.96 -10.34
N GLY A 119 -3.01 -7.39 -10.13
CA GLY A 119 -3.37 -8.78 -9.96
C GLY A 119 -4.54 -9.18 -10.84
N ASP A 120 -4.90 -10.43 -10.76
CA ASP A 120 -6.04 -11.00 -11.47
C ASP A 120 -7.06 -11.50 -10.45
N THR A 121 -8.26 -10.93 -10.46
CA THR A 121 -9.36 -11.30 -9.55
C THR A 121 -9.80 -12.74 -9.70
N LEU A 122 -9.65 -13.33 -10.89
CA LEU A 122 -10.03 -14.74 -11.15
C LEU A 122 -9.02 -15.72 -10.57
N VAL A 123 -7.73 -15.33 -10.55
CA VAL A 123 -6.67 -16.16 -9.96
C VAL A 123 -6.78 -16.16 -8.43
N GLY A 124 -7.10 -15.02 -7.85
CA GLY A 124 -7.41 -14.91 -6.43
C GLY A 124 -6.24 -15.05 -5.46
N TRP A 125 -4.99 -14.86 -5.95
CA TRP A 125 -3.78 -14.80 -5.15
C TRP A 125 -2.86 -13.66 -5.62
N ASP A 126 -1.84 -13.39 -4.85
CA ASP A 126 -0.94 -12.26 -5.07
C ASP A 126 0.03 -12.53 -6.23
N THR A 127 -0.32 -12.04 -7.41
CA THR A 127 0.42 -12.33 -8.65
C THR A 127 1.57 -11.38 -8.92
N ASP A 128 1.59 -10.20 -8.30
CA ASP A 128 2.64 -9.18 -8.42
C ASP A 128 3.02 -8.88 -9.89
N GLN A 129 2.03 -8.65 -10.73
CA GLN A 129 2.25 -8.32 -12.13
C GLN A 129 2.59 -6.85 -12.28
N PHE A 130 3.40 -6.50 -13.29
CA PHE A 130 3.65 -5.10 -13.62
C PHE A 130 2.38 -4.40 -14.08
N PRO A 131 2.10 -3.17 -13.60
CA PRO A 131 0.89 -2.44 -13.95
C PRO A 131 0.98 -1.94 -15.39
N THR A 132 0.06 -2.38 -16.23
CA THR A 132 0.01 -2.05 -17.66
C THR A 132 -1.29 -1.39 -18.09
N ASN A 133 -2.30 -1.32 -17.22
CA ASN A 133 -3.59 -0.74 -17.50
C ASN A 133 -3.57 0.77 -17.25
N ILE A 134 -3.58 1.55 -18.35
CA ILE A 134 -3.49 3.01 -18.30
C ILE A 134 -4.69 3.64 -17.56
N TYR A 135 -5.88 3.10 -17.70
CA TYR A 135 -7.08 3.64 -17.02
C TYR A 135 -6.97 3.49 -15.51
N LEU A 136 -6.49 2.35 -15.03
CA LEU A 136 -6.28 2.11 -13.61
C LEU A 136 -5.15 3.00 -13.06
N THR A 137 -4.04 3.11 -13.78
CA THR A 137 -2.90 3.92 -13.34
C THR A 137 -3.24 5.40 -13.33
N SER A 138 -4.06 5.90 -14.26
CA SER A 138 -4.55 7.29 -14.27
C SER A 138 -5.43 7.57 -13.05
N GLN A 139 -6.33 6.67 -12.68
CA GLN A 139 -7.16 6.82 -11.48
C GLN A 139 -6.31 6.84 -10.19
N ILE A 140 -5.29 5.98 -10.11
CA ILE A 140 -4.34 5.95 -9.01
C ILE A 140 -3.61 7.30 -8.90
N MET A 141 -3.06 7.79 -10.01
CA MET A 141 -2.35 9.07 -10.04
C MET A 141 -3.26 10.25 -9.68
N TYR A 142 -4.50 10.25 -10.17
CA TYR A 142 -5.49 11.27 -9.81
C TYR A 142 -5.70 11.33 -8.28
N SER A 143 -5.93 10.19 -7.63
CA SER A 143 -6.13 10.14 -6.18
C SER A 143 -4.87 10.59 -5.42
N ILE A 144 -3.68 10.21 -5.87
CA ILE A 144 -2.42 10.66 -5.27
C ILE A 144 -2.29 12.19 -5.34
N LEU A 145 -2.53 12.77 -6.52
CA LEU A 145 -2.43 14.22 -6.73
C LEU A 145 -3.49 14.99 -5.93
N LYS A 146 -4.72 14.48 -5.89
CA LYS A 146 -5.83 15.04 -5.12
C LYS A 146 -5.49 15.23 -3.64
N TYR A 147 -4.73 14.31 -3.06
CA TYR A 147 -4.30 14.37 -1.66
C TYR A 147 -2.90 14.95 -1.44
N GLY A 148 -2.34 15.62 -2.43
CA GLY A 148 -1.08 16.38 -2.31
C GLY A 148 0.18 15.57 -2.53
N GLY A 149 0.07 14.38 -3.12
CA GLY A 149 1.21 13.52 -3.42
C GLY A 149 1.54 12.53 -2.30
N LEU A 150 2.67 11.86 -2.43
CA LEU A 150 3.13 10.80 -1.51
C LEU A 150 4.33 11.23 -0.65
N ALA A 151 4.87 12.42 -0.85
CA ALA A 151 6.07 12.84 -0.13
C ALA A 151 5.85 12.78 1.40
N PRO A 152 6.79 12.23 2.19
CA PRO A 152 8.14 11.76 1.82
C PRO A 152 8.20 10.30 1.34
N GLY A 153 7.10 9.63 1.15
CA GLY A 153 7.01 8.31 0.53
C GLY A 153 7.13 8.40 -1.00
N GLY A 154 6.72 7.36 -1.68
CA GLY A 154 6.84 7.28 -3.12
C GLY A 154 6.06 6.12 -3.71
N VAL A 155 6.36 5.87 -4.97
CA VAL A 155 5.84 4.75 -5.71
C VAL A 155 6.93 3.72 -5.87
N ASN A 156 6.73 2.56 -5.27
CA ASN A 156 7.57 1.39 -5.46
C ASN A 156 6.88 0.43 -6.45
N PHE A 157 7.66 -0.51 -6.98
CA PHE A 157 7.12 -1.63 -7.73
C PHE A 157 7.36 -2.91 -6.96
N ASP A 158 6.35 -3.45 -6.30
CA ASP A 158 6.36 -4.86 -5.88
C ASP A 158 5.78 -5.69 -7.02
N ALA A 159 6.62 -5.89 -8.04
CA ALA A 159 6.24 -6.59 -9.26
C ALA A 159 7.38 -7.47 -9.75
N LYS A 160 7.02 -8.59 -10.36
CA LYS A 160 7.95 -9.64 -10.78
C LYS A 160 7.69 -10.05 -12.23
N VAL A 161 8.76 -10.23 -13.00
CA VAL A 161 8.68 -10.79 -14.37
C VAL A 161 8.24 -12.26 -14.32
N ARG A 162 8.53 -12.95 -13.23
CA ARG A 162 8.18 -14.36 -12.99
C ARG A 162 8.73 -15.27 -14.10
N ARG A 163 7.86 -16.07 -14.75
CA ARG A 163 8.25 -17.03 -15.79
C ARG A 163 8.18 -16.47 -17.22
N GLU A 164 7.82 -15.21 -17.35
CA GLU A 164 7.68 -14.58 -18.66
C GLU A 164 9.03 -14.34 -19.34
N SER A 165 10.08 -14.13 -18.55
CA SER A 165 11.44 -14.03 -19.05
C SER A 165 12.47 -14.42 -17.98
N PHE A 166 13.64 -14.90 -18.44
CA PHE A 166 14.83 -15.13 -17.64
C PHE A 166 16.00 -14.23 -18.07
N GLU A 167 15.79 -13.37 -19.03
CA GLU A 167 16.81 -12.45 -19.53
C GLU A 167 16.92 -11.23 -18.60
N PRO A 168 18.11 -10.91 -18.05
CA PRO A 168 18.27 -9.80 -17.11
C PRO A 168 17.83 -8.44 -17.67
N VAL A 169 17.97 -8.23 -18.97
CA VAL A 169 17.55 -6.98 -19.63
C VAL A 169 16.05 -6.78 -19.59
N ASP A 170 15.25 -7.84 -19.55
CA ASP A 170 13.80 -7.75 -19.50
C ASP A 170 13.28 -7.22 -18.18
N LEU A 171 14.06 -7.33 -17.09
CA LEU A 171 13.76 -6.67 -15.82
C LEU A 171 13.74 -5.14 -15.98
N PHE A 172 14.69 -4.60 -16.75
CA PHE A 172 14.72 -3.16 -17.04
C PHE A 172 13.54 -2.74 -17.91
N HIS A 173 13.25 -3.51 -18.97
CA HIS A 173 12.11 -3.23 -19.83
C HIS A 173 10.79 -3.30 -19.09
N ALA A 174 10.61 -4.27 -18.21
CA ALA A 174 9.41 -4.42 -17.39
C ALA A 174 9.20 -3.26 -16.41
N HIS A 175 10.28 -2.69 -15.87
CA HIS A 175 10.18 -1.52 -14.98
C HIS A 175 9.99 -0.20 -15.76
N ILE A 176 10.71 -0.03 -16.89
CA ILE A 176 10.64 1.19 -17.70
C ILE A 176 9.23 1.38 -18.31
N GLY A 177 8.57 0.31 -18.71
CA GLY A 177 7.24 0.37 -19.32
C GLY A 177 6.20 1.06 -18.42
N PRO A 178 6.01 0.62 -17.18
CA PRO A 178 5.12 1.28 -16.23
C PRO A 178 5.56 2.70 -15.83
N HIS A 179 6.85 2.99 -15.70
CA HIS A 179 7.36 4.32 -15.44
C HIS A 179 6.99 5.32 -16.54
N ARG A 180 7.27 4.98 -17.79
CA ARG A 180 6.96 5.87 -18.94
C ARG A 180 5.48 6.20 -19.04
N ARG A 181 4.59 5.28 -18.66
CA ARG A 181 3.15 5.53 -18.65
C ARG A 181 2.77 6.57 -17.60
N ARG A 182 3.36 6.51 -16.41
CA ARG A 182 3.14 7.49 -15.34
C ARG A 182 3.69 8.86 -15.66
N ASP A 183 4.87 8.92 -16.28
CA ASP A 183 5.47 10.19 -16.72
C ASP A 183 4.60 10.86 -17.79
N LEU A 184 4.01 10.09 -18.69
CA LEU A 184 3.06 10.59 -19.69
C LEU A 184 1.75 11.06 -19.06
N GLU A 185 1.25 10.37 -18.03
CA GLU A 185 0.06 10.73 -17.26
C GLU A 185 0.31 12.01 -16.46
N ALA A 186 1.42 12.10 -15.77
CA ALA A 186 1.82 13.30 -15.00
C ALA A 186 2.12 14.51 -15.92
N ALA A 187 2.67 14.27 -17.12
CA ALA A 187 2.97 15.32 -18.10
C ALA A 187 1.75 15.73 -18.94
N GLY A 188 0.78 14.84 -19.11
CA GLY A 188 -0.48 15.12 -19.82
C GLY A 188 -1.49 15.87 -18.97
N GLU A 189 -1.37 15.76 -17.66
CA GLU A 189 -2.21 16.46 -16.72
C GLU A 189 -1.51 17.73 -16.21
N GLY A 190 -1.38 18.72 -17.06
CA GLY A 190 -1.35 20.13 -16.62
C GLY A 190 -2.69 20.53 -16.00
N VAL A 191 -3.38 19.57 -15.39
CA VAL A 191 -4.61 19.80 -14.62
C VAL A 191 -4.18 20.21 -13.22
N HIS A 192 -4.09 21.51 -13.01
CA HIS A 192 -4.06 22.05 -11.67
C HIS A 192 -5.29 21.53 -10.90
N ALA A 193 -5.09 21.11 -9.66
CA ALA A 193 -6.19 20.75 -8.73
C ALA A 193 -7.25 21.86 -8.58
N ALA A 194 -6.99 23.05 -9.10
CA ALA A 194 -7.91 24.19 -9.19
C ALA A 194 -8.95 24.08 -10.32
N ASP A 195 -8.75 23.20 -11.30
CA ASP A 195 -9.64 23.10 -12.48
C ASP A 195 -10.71 22.02 -12.34
N VAL A 196 -10.66 21.22 -11.29
CA VAL A 196 -11.74 20.29 -10.92
C VAL A 196 -12.62 21.02 -9.92
N GLY A 197 -13.54 21.84 -10.43
CA GLY A 197 -14.57 22.50 -9.62
C GLY A 197 -15.39 21.46 -8.86
N VAL A 198 -15.04 21.23 -7.62
CA VAL A 198 -15.94 20.66 -6.63
C VAL A 198 -16.66 21.88 -6.04
N GLU A 199 -17.81 22.21 -6.61
CA GLU A 199 -18.75 23.09 -5.92
C GLU A 199 -19.19 22.38 -4.63
N GLU A 200 -19.14 23.12 -3.51
CA GLU A 200 -19.59 22.71 -2.18
C GLU A 200 -21.08 22.36 -2.15
#